data_4b3b9ae1d5c87248ffc6f00c42f3e0ec
#
_entry.id   4b3b9ae1d5c87248ffc6f00c42f3e0ec
#
_cell.length_a   1.000
_cell.length_b   1.000
_cell.length_c   1.000
_cell.angle_alpha   90.00
_cell.angle_beta   90.00
_cell.angle_gamma   90.00
#
_symmetry.space_group_name_H-M   'P 1'
#
loop_
_entity.id
_entity.type
_entity.pdbx_description
1 polymer ?
#
loop_
_entity_poly.entity_id
_entity_poly.type
_entity_poly.pdbx_seq_one_letter_code
_entity_poly.pdbx_strand_id
1 'polypeptide(L)'
;MDGLLAYMYTMMAECRAQGRVLKRDFLVQCGRSMELFPGVREWFARINAFGERLGVEVEHYVLSSGLKEIIEGSGIAHEFKQIYACEFYYDESGLAAWPKLDVNFTNKTQFVYRINKGILDIARDKELNDSMPDDSKRVPFTNMVYVGD
;
A
#
# COMPACT_ATOMS: atom_id res chain seq x y z
N MET A 1 21.43 6.98 3.01
CA MET A 1 20.06 6.77 3.55
C MET A 1 19.11 6.81 2.36
N ASP A 2 18.19 5.88 2.27
CA ASP A 2 17.14 5.92 1.24
C ASP A 2 16.34 7.23 1.31
N GLY A 3 15.97 7.79 0.14
CA GLY A 3 15.33 9.10 0.07
C GLY A 3 13.95 9.14 0.75
N LEU A 4 13.19 8.03 0.69
CA LEU A 4 11.88 7.95 1.34
C LEU A 4 12.00 7.80 2.85
N LEU A 5 12.95 6.99 3.33
CA LEU A 5 13.24 6.90 4.76
C LEU A 5 13.69 8.26 5.31
N ALA A 6 14.53 9.00 4.56
CA ALA A 6 14.92 10.34 4.92
C ALA A 6 13.73 11.30 4.99
N TYR A 7 12.82 11.23 4.00
CA TYR A 7 11.60 12.04 3.97
C TYR A 7 10.70 11.74 5.18
N MET A 8 10.44 10.46 5.47
CA MET A 8 9.61 10.06 6.60
C MET A 8 10.22 10.51 7.94
N TYR A 9 11.54 10.31 8.10
CA TYR A 9 12.26 10.78 9.29
C TYR A 9 12.19 12.30 9.45
N THR A 10 12.42 13.05 8.36
CA THR A 10 12.38 14.52 8.37
C THR A 10 10.98 15.02 8.72
N MET A 11 9.93 14.40 8.19
CA MET A 11 8.54 14.75 8.53
C MET A 11 8.31 14.66 10.04
N MET A 12 8.77 13.59 10.69
CA MET A 12 8.66 13.43 12.14
C MET A 12 9.49 14.48 12.89
N ALA A 13 10.71 14.73 12.43
CA ALA A 13 11.63 15.69 13.06
C ALA A 13 11.09 17.13 12.97
N GLU A 14 10.57 17.53 11.81
CA GLU A 14 9.98 18.85 11.59
C GLU A 14 8.71 19.06 12.44
N CYS A 15 7.85 18.05 12.55
CA CYS A 15 6.70 18.12 13.45
C CYS A 15 7.16 18.39 14.90
N ARG A 16 8.17 17.66 15.38
CA ARG A 16 8.73 17.85 16.73
C ARG A 16 9.37 19.24 16.93
N ALA A 17 10.14 19.71 15.94
CA ALA A 17 10.78 21.03 15.98
C ALA A 17 9.76 22.17 16.08
N GLN A 18 8.57 21.99 15.54
CA GLN A 18 7.45 22.95 15.61
C GLN A 18 6.57 22.75 16.86
N GLY A 19 6.96 21.90 17.81
CA GLY A 19 6.15 21.56 18.99
C GLY A 19 4.87 20.81 18.64
N ARG A 20 4.83 20.16 17.48
CA ARG A 20 3.71 19.35 17.01
C ARG A 20 4.06 17.87 17.03
N VAL A 21 3.06 17.03 16.93
CA VAL A 21 3.22 15.58 16.87
C VAL A 21 2.54 15.02 15.62
N LEU A 22 3.20 14.08 14.97
CA LEU A 22 2.65 13.39 13.82
C LEU A 22 1.81 12.21 14.32
N LYS A 23 0.48 12.34 14.24
CA LYS A 23 -0.47 11.30 14.66
C LYS A 23 -1.03 10.54 13.45
N ARG A 24 -1.28 9.25 13.66
CA ARG A 24 -1.95 8.40 12.68
C ARG A 24 -3.28 9.00 12.22
N ASP A 25 -4.11 9.42 13.17
CA ASP A 25 -5.43 9.99 12.88
C ASP A 25 -5.38 11.24 12.02
N PHE A 26 -4.34 12.06 12.18
CA PHE A 26 -4.13 13.23 11.32
C PHE A 26 -3.89 12.81 9.86
N LEU A 27 -3.05 11.81 9.61
CA LEU A 27 -2.78 11.31 8.28
C LEU A 27 -4.03 10.67 7.64
N VAL A 28 -4.79 9.89 8.42
CA VAL A 28 -6.07 9.33 7.97
C VAL A 28 -7.06 10.45 7.62
N GLN A 29 -7.10 11.52 8.42
CA GLN A 29 -7.96 12.67 8.12
C GLN A 29 -7.54 13.40 6.84
N CYS A 30 -6.24 13.51 6.57
CA CYS A 30 -5.75 14.00 5.28
C CYS A 30 -6.31 13.17 4.11
N GLY A 31 -6.31 11.84 4.25
CA GLY A 31 -6.89 10.93 3.26
C GLY A 31 -8.39 11.15 3.04
N ARG A 32 -9.15 11.40 4.11
CA ARG A 32 -10.59 11.71 4.02
C ARG A 32 -10.89 13.00 3.26
N SER A 33 -9.97 13.94 3.32
CA SER A 33 -10.10 15.24 2.63
C SER A 33 -9.63 15.19 1.17
N MET A 34 -9.05 14.08 0.70
CA MET A 34 -8.57 13.97 -0.67
C MET A 34 -9.72 13.92 -1.67
N GLU A 35 -9.62 14.74 -2.68
CA GLU A 35 -10.48 14.66 -3.86
C GLU A 35 -9.92 13.59 -4.82
N LEU A 36 -10.79 12.69 -5.23
CA LEU A 36 -10.45 11.67 -6.22
C LEU A 36 -10.74 12.20 -7.61
N PHE A 37 -9.93 11.83 -8.58
CA PHE A 37 -10.22 12.16 -9.98
C PHE A 37 -11.58 11.59 -10.41
N PRO A 38 -12.28 12.29 -11.36
CA PRO A 38 -13.54 11.80 -11.90
C PRO A 38 -13.42 10.35 -12.44
N GLY A 39 -14.39 9.52 -12.11
CA GLY A 39 -14.45 8.12 -12.57
C GLY A 39 -13.69 7.12 -11.69
N VAL A 40 -12.87 7.55 -10.74
CA VAL A 40 -12.11 6.63 -9.89
C VAL A 40 -13.02 5.79 -9.00
N ARG A 41 -14.08 6.37 -8.44
CA ARG A 41 -15.01 5.61 -7.58
C ARG A 41 -15.76 4.54 -8.36
N GLU A 42 -16.15 4.85 -9.59
CA GLU A 42 -16.89 3.95 -10.47
C GLU A 42 -16.02 2.90 -11.16
N TRP A 43 -14.70 3.15 -11.17
CA TRP A 43 -13.73 2.25 -11.81
C TRP A 43 -13.81 0.83 -11.27
N PHE A 44 -13.79 0.67 -9.95
CA PHE A 44 -13.74 -0.63 -9.29
C PHE A 44 -14.97 -1.47 -9.63
N ALA A 45 -16.16 -0.92 -9.47
CA ALA A 45 -17.39 -1.62 -9.82
C ALA A 45 -17.43 -2.02 -11.30
N ARG A 46 -16.97 -1.13 -12.19
CA ARG A 46 -16.96 -1.40 -13.64
C ARG A 46 -16.00 -2.52 -14.02
N ILE A 47 -14.77 -2.49 -13.47
CA ILE A 47 -13.77 -3.52 -13.82
C ILE A 47 -14.11 -4.86 -13.19
N ASN A 48 -14.67 -4.88 -11.98
CA ASN A 48 -15.12 -6.10 -11.33
C ASN A 48 -16.28 -6.74 -12.13
N ALA A 49 -17.28 -5.97 -12.53
CA ALA A 49 -18.37 -6.46 -13.39
C ALA A 49 -17.88 -6.92 -14.77
N PHE A 50 -16.82 -6.32 -15.30
CA PHE A 50 -16.20 -6.80 -16.55
C PHE A 50 -15.53 -8.15 -16.34
N GLY A 51 -14.77 -8.32 -15.23
CA GLY A 51 -14.16 -9.60 -14.86
C GLY A 51 -15.19 -10.72 -14.69
N GLU A 52 -16.27 -10.46 -13.96
CA GLU A 52 -17.34 -11.42 -13.73
C GLU A 52 -17.92 -11.95 -15.05
N ARG A 53 -18.14 -11.08 -16.06
CA ARG A 53 -18.60 -11.49 -17.39
C ARG A 53 -17.64 -12.42 -18.12
N LEU A 54 -16.35 -12.35 -17.79
CA LEU A 54 -15.30 -13.20 -18.34
C LEU A 54 -15.02 -14.43 -17.47
N GLY A 55 -15.74 -14.60 -16.35
CA GLY A 55 -15.53 -15.70 -15.40
C GLY A 55 -14.24 -15.57 -14.60
N VAL A 56 -13.74 -14.36 -14.40
CA VAL A 56 -12.52 -14.08 -13.60
C VAL A 56 -12.83 -13.15 -12.44
N GLU A 57 -12.20 -13.40 -11.29
CA GLU A 57 -12.20 -12.48 -10.15
C GLU A 57 -11.09 -11.44 -10.31
N VAL A 58 -11.42 -10.17 -10.15
CA VAL A 58 -10.48 -9.06 -10.18
C VAL A 58 -10.14 -8.62 -8.77
N GLU A 59 -8.87 -8.56 -8.44
CA GLU A 59 -8.38 -8.07 -7.16
C GLU A 59 -7.56 -6.80 -7.38
N HIS A 60 -7.74 -5.84 -6.50
CA HIS A 60 -7.04 -4.55 -6.56
C HIS A 60 -6.01 -4.44 -5.44
N TYR A 61 -4.85 -3.93 -5.78
CA TYR A 61 -3.71 -3.73 -4.86
C TYR A 61 -3.13 -2.33 -5.05
N VAL A 62 -2.58 -1.76 -3.99
CA VAL A 62 -1.80 -0.52 -4.06
C VAL A 62 -0.33 -0.84 -3.80
N LEU A 63 0.55 -0.34 -4.66
CA LEU A 63 2.01 -0.31 -4.50
C LEU A 63 2.47 1.15 -4.62
N SER A 64 2.56 1.87 -3.50
CA SER A 64 2.73 3.32 -3.49
C SER A 64 3.90 3.76 -2.62
N SER A 65 4.61 4.77 -3.08
CA SER A 65 5.58 5.51 -2.25
C SER A 65 4.92 6.55 -1.32
N GLY A 66 3.59 6.71 -1.42
CA GLY A 66 2.80 7.55 -0.51
C GLY A 66 2.62 6.90 0.86
N LEU A 67 2.01 7.63 1.79
CA LEU A 67 1.75 7.15 3.14
C LEU A 67 0.46 6.30 3.18
N LYS A 68 0.57 5.12 3.77
CA LYS A 68 -0.51 4.13 3.87
C LYS A 68 -1.73 4.71 4.58
N GLU A 69 -1.53 5.45 5.64
CA GLU A 69 -2.58 6.06 6.45
C GLU A 69 -3.44 7.04 5.65
N ILE A 70 -2.81 7.79 4.72
CA ILE A 70 -3.52 8.69 3.82
C ILE A 70 -4.38 7.86 2.84
N ILE A 71 -3.83 6.78 2.28
CA ILE A 71 -4.57 5.90 1.39
C ILE A 71 -5.72 5.22 2.13
N GLU A 72 -5.49 4.74 3.35
CA GLU A 72 -6.54 4.14 4.22
C GLU A 72 -7.66 5.13 4.55
N GLY A 73 -7.34 6.42 4.67
CA GLY A 73 -8.33 7.48 4.86
C GLY A 73 -9.16 7.78 3.63
N SER A 74 -8.70 7.43 2.43
CA SER A 74 -9.41 7.71 1.19
C SER A 74 -10.73 6.94 1.09
N GLY A 75 -11.69 7.49 0.38
CA GLY A 75 -13.01 6.87 0.22
C GLY A 75 -13.03 5.59 -0.64
N ILE A 76 -11.85 5.11 -1.09
CA ILE A 76 -11.70 3.91 -1.93
C ILE A 76 -10.81 2.85 -1.28
N ALA A 77 -10.36 3.04 -0.04
CA ALA A 77 -9.46 2.09 0.63
C ALA A 77 -10.03 0.68 0.72
N HIS A 78 -11.35 0.56 0.86
CA HIS A 78 -12.07 -0.72 0.95
C HIS A 78 -12.08 -1.54 -0.35
N GLU A 79 -11.73 -0.92 -1.47
CA GLU A 79 -11.64 -1.60 -2.78
C GLU A 79 -10.35 -2.41 -2.94
N PHE A 80 -9.35 -2.16 -2.10
CA PHE A 80 -8.06 -2.82 -2.20
C PHE A 80 -7.96 -4.02 -1.27
N LYS A 81 -7.56 -5.15 -1.83
CA LYS A 81 -7.29 -6.37 -1.06
C LYS A 81 -6.09 -6.18 -0.13
N GLN A 82 -5.09 -5.41 -0.59
CA GLN A 82 -3.93 -5.03 0.20
C GLN A 82 -3.34 -3.70 -0.27
N ILE A 83 -2.87 -2.91 0.67
CA ILE A 83 -2.19 -1.64 0.44
C ILE A 83 -0.74 -1.79 0.93
N TYR A 84 0.20 -1.81 -0.03
CA TYR A 84 1.63 -1.73 0.22
C TYR A 84 2.06 -0.28 -0.03
N ALA A 85 2.36 0.43 1.03
CA ALA A 85 2.74 1.84 0.98
C ALA A 85 3.68 2.15 2.15
N CYS A 86 4.30 3.33 2.14
CA CYS A 86 5.13 3.75 3.25
C CYS A 86 4.29 3.84 4.52
N GLU A 87 4.78 3.31 5.63
CA GLU A 87 4.04 3.17 6.88
C GLU A 87 4.94 3.57 8.07
N PHE A 88 4.35 4.28 9.04
CA PHE A 88 5.01 4.54 10.30
C PHE A 88 4.71 3.45 11.33
N TYR A 89 5.67 3.22 12.23
CA TYR A 89 5.40 2.57 13.49
C TYR A 89 4.83 3.62 14.46
N TYR A 90 3.71 3.30 15.08
CA TYR A 90 3.05 4.17 16.05
C TYR A 90 3.20 3.62 17.45
N ASP A 91 3.39 4.50 18.42
CA ASP A 91 3.33 4.14 19.82
C ASP A 91 1.87 3.96 20.30
N GLU A 92 1.72 3.61 21.58
CA GLU A 92 0.40 3.38 22.20
C GLU A 92 -0.53 4.60 22.17
N SER A 93 0.04 5.81 22.04
CA SER A 93 -0.73 7.06 21.93
C SER A 93 -1.08 7.42 20.47
N GLY A 94 -0.68 6.60 19.51
CA GLY A 94 -0.88 6.83 18.08
C GLY A 94 0.08 7.85 17.47
N LEU A 95 1.21 8.12 18.14
CA LEU A 95 2.27 8.99 17.62
C LEU A 95 3.25 8.21 16.75
N ALA A 96 3.60 8.79 15.60
CA ALA A 96 4.63 8.25 14.75
C ALA A 96 5.99 8.24 15.48
N ALA A 97 6.50 7.05 15.74
CA ALA A 97 7.73 6.82 16.47
C ALA A 97 8.92 6.56 15.52
N TRP A 98 8.69 5.82 14.43
CA TRP A 98 9.72 5.43 13.49
C TRP A 98 9.13 5.06 12.11
N PRO A 99 9.86 5.23 10.97
CA PRO A 99 9.48 4.64 9.69
C PRO A 99 9.48 3.10 9.79
N LYS A 100 8.34 2.45 9.57
CA LYS A 100 8.18 1.00 9.68
C LYS A 100 8.44 0.28 8.35
N LEU A 101 7.92 0.86 7.27
CA LEU A 101 8.01 0.33 5.93
C LEU A 101 8.22 1.48 4.96
N ASP A 102 9.16 1.30 4.03
CA ASP A 102 9.28 2.11 2.83
C ASP A 102 8.93 1.30 1.59
N VAL A 103 8.24 1.93 0.65
CA VAL A 103 7.90 1.36 -0.65
C VAL A 103 8.39 2.32 -1.72
N ASN A 104 9.44 1.95 -2.42
CA ASN A 104 10.09 2.77 -3.43
C ASN A 104 10.29 2.01 -4.74
N PHE A 105 10.78 2.68 -5.77
CA PHE A 105 10.98 2.09 -7.10
C PHE A 105 11.95 0.90 -7.10
N THR A 106 12.84 0.78 -6.12
CA THR A 106 13.81 -0.32 -6.05
C THR A 106 13.23 -1.57 -5.39
N ASN A 107 12.21 -1.44 -4.56
CA ASN A 107 11.67 -2.54 -3.78
C ASN A 107 10.21 -2.94 -4.14
N LYS A 108 9.54 -2.22 -5.05
CA LYS A 108 8.16 -2.55 -5.48
C LYS A 108 8.00 -3.98 -5.97
N THR A 109 9.01 -4.53 -6.62
CA THR A 109 8.97 -5.89 -7.18
C THR A 109 8.71 -6.95 -6.13
N GLN A 110 9.22 -6.81 -4.91
CA GLN A 110 8.94 -7.78 -3.84
C GLN A 110 7.44 -7.93 -3.53
N PHE A 111 6.67 -6.83 -3.62
CA PHE A 111 5.22 -6.86 -3.36
C PHE A 111 4.46 -7.56 -4.48
N VAL A 112 4.92 -7.45 -5.72
CA VAL A 112 4.38 -8.22 -6.83
C VAL A 112 4.63 -9.73 -6.62
N TYR A 113 5.81 -10.12 -6.12
CA TYR A 113 6.08 -11.50 -5.74
C TYR A 113 5.23 -11.98 -4.56
N ARG A 114 4.92 -11.11 -3.59
CA ARG A 114 4.00 -11.43 -2.50
C ARG A 114 2.61 -11.78 -3.00
N ILE A 115 2.09 -10.98 -3.93
CA ILE A 115 0.80 -11.23 -4.57
C ILE A 115 0.84 -12.55 -5.35
N ASN A 116 1.90 -12.77 -6.13
CA ASN A 116 2.11 -13.98 -6.90
C ASN A 116 2.08 -15.24 -6.01
N LYS A 117 2.81 -15.22 -4.89
CA LYS A 117 2.90 -16.35 -3.96
C LYS A 117 1.74 -16.46 -2.98
N GLY A 118 0.91 -15.42 -2.84
CA GLY A 118 -0.14 -15.38 -1.82
C GLY A 118 0.35 -15.07 -0.40
N ILE A 119 1.57 -14.51 -0.26
CA ILE A 119 2.19 -14.12 1.02
C ILE A 119 1.90 -12.64 1.25
N LEU A 120 0.64 -12.29 1.48
CA LEU A 120 0.22 -10.88 1.53
C LEU A 120 0.68 -10.16 2.80
N ASP A 121 0.84 -10.87 3.91
CA ASP A 121 1.32 -10.29 5.17
C ASP A 121 2.82 -10.00 5.09
N ILE A 122 3.21 -8.74 5.29
CA ILE A 122 4.61 -8.30 5.30
C ILE A 122 5.44 -8.92 6.43
N ALA A 123 4.80 -9.33 7.53
CA ALA A 123 5.49 -9.99 8.63
C ALA A 123 6.05 -11.38 8.25
N ARG A 124 5.54 -11.97 7.15
CA ARG A 124 6.00 -13.26 6.62
C ARG A 124 7.13 -13.10 5.60
N ASP A 125 8.11 -12.26 5.89
CA ASP A 125 9.22 -11.96 4.97
C ASP A 125 10.09 -13.18 4.65
N LYS A 126 10.33 -14.05 5.62
CA LYS A 126 11.20 -15.22 5.44
C LYS A 126 10.68 -16.16 4.36
N GLU A 127 9.35 -16.33 4.28
CA GLU A 127 8.71 -17.23 3.33
C GLU A 127 8.76 -16.70 1.89
N LEU A 128 8.99 -15.39 1.71
CA LEU A 128 9.02 -14.79 0.39
C LEU A 128 10.13 -15.37 -0.50
N ASN A 129 11.26 -15.74 0.10
CA ASN A 129 12.42 -16.30 -0.60
C ASN A 129 12.35 -17.82 -0.78
N ASP A 130 11.39 -18.49 -0.15
CA ASP A 130 11.24 -19.93 -0.29
C ASP A 130 10.88 -20.29 -1.73
N SER A 131 11.46 -21.38 -2.24
CA SER A 131 11.09 -21.87 -3.56
C SER A 131 9.64 -22.36 -3.55
N MET A 132 8.88 -21.96 -4.57
CA MET A 132 7.49 -22.35 -4.74
C MET A 132 7.27 -22.81 -6.18
N PRO A 133 6.74 -24.02 -6.41
CA PRO A 133 6.39 -24.50 -7.74
C PRO A 133 5.40 -23.55 -8.45
N ASP A 134 5.49 -23.44 -9.77
CA ASP A 134 4.68 -22.50 -10.53
C ASP A 134 3.17 -22.77 -10.43
N ASP A 135 2.79 -24.03 -10.36
CA ASP A 135 1.39 -24.47 -10.20
C ASP A 135 0.81 -24.20 -8.80
N SER A 136 1.66 -23.94 -7.82
CA SER A 136 1.27 -23.60 -6.45
C SER A 136 1.17 -22.11 -6.20
N LYS A 137 1.56 -21.28 -7.16
CA LYS A 137 1.48 -19.82 -7.05
C LYS A 137 0.04 -19.36 -7.15
N ARG A 138 -0.34 -18.44 -6.25
CA ARG A 138 -1.72 -17.97 -6.14
C ARG A 138 -2.19 -17.20 -7.38
N VAL A 139 -1.36 -16.28 -7.87
CA VAL A 139 -1.66 -15.46 -9.06
C VAL A 139 -0.46 -15.45 -9.99
N PRO A 140 -0.53 -16.07 -11.18
CA PRO A 140 0.52 -15.98 -12.17
C PRO A 140 0.81 -14.53 -12.60
N PHE A 141 2.06 -14.19 -12.88
CA PHE A 141 2.42 -12.85 -13.35
C PHE A 141 1.69 -12.45 -14.65
N THR A 142 1.39 -13.44 -15.50
CA THR A 142 0.61 -13.23 -16.74
C THR A 142 -0.80 -12.74 -16.51
N ASN A 143 -1.31 -12.90 -15.27
CA ASN A 143 -2.64 -12.46 -14.85
C ASN A 143 -2.59 -11.14 -14.08
N MET A 144 -1.46 -10.46 -14.06
CA MET A 144 -1.28 -9.18 -13.38
C MET A 144 -1.19 -8.04 -14.37
N VAL A 145 -1.84 -6.94 -14.06
CA VAL A 145 -1.72 -5.66 -14.77
C VAL A 145 -1.20 -4.63 -13.78
N TYR A 146 -0.08 -4.00 -14.11
CA TYR A 146 0.46 -2.87 -13.35
C TYR A 146 0.06 -1.57 -14.05
N VAL A 147 -0.51 -0.64 -13.29
CA VAL A 147 -0.91 0.69 -13.75
C VAL A 147 -0.18 1.73 -12.90
N GLY A 148 0.59 2.59 -13.56
CA GLY A 148 1.35 3.64 -12.88
C GLY A 148 2.46 4.17 -13.76
N ASP A 149 3.17 5.17 -13.24
CA ASP A 149 4.35 5.82 -13.82
C ASP A 149 5.65 5.32 -13.13
#